data_93b132c2bcf676a395791d30093e3d4e
#
_entry.id   93b132c2bcf676a395791d30093e3d4e
#
_cell.length_a   1.000
_cell.length_b   1.000
_cell.length_c   1.000
_cell.angle_alpha   90.00
_cell.angle_beta   90.00
_cell.angle_gamma   90.00
#
_symmetry.space_group_name_H-M   'P 1'
#
loop_
_entity.id
_entity.type
_entity.pdbx_description
1 polymer ?
#
loop_
_entity_poly.entity_id
_entity_poly.type
_entity_poly.pdbx_seq_one_letter_code
_entity_poly.pdbx_strand_id
1 'polypeptide(L)'
;MEAPDFWNDPEVSQNKMKEVKSLKDDVATYAALSAQYDDIETMIEMGYEENDPELIPEIDQMMKEFVQTYEDIRMKTLLSGEYDRNNAIVSLHAGAGGTESCDWAAMLYRMYTRWADKKGFSVEVLDSLDGEEAGIKSITFQVNGENAYGYLKSEKGVHRLVRISPFNAAGKRQTSFVSCDVMPDIEEDVDVEIREEDIRIDTFRSSGAGGQHINKTSSAIRITHFPTGIVVQCQNERSQHMNKDKAMQMLKAKLYLLKQEENAAKAAGIRGEVTDIGWGNQIRSYVMQPYTMVKDHRPGVESGNVDAVMDGNIDPFINGYLKWQSLGCPKNMDSDDV
;
A
#
# COMPACT_ATOMS: atom_id res chain seq x y z
N MET A 1 -11.82 27.33 2.52
CA MET A 1 -10.81 28.04 1.70
C MET A 1 -10.96 29.57 1.80
N GLU A 2 -12.10 30.07 2.24
CA GLU A 2 -12.36 31.52 2.39
C GLU A 2 -11.88 32.09 3.73
N ALA A 3 -11.42 31.27 4.67
CA ALA A 3 -10.89 31.74 5.94
C ALA A 3 -9.53 32.44 5.72
N PRO A 4 -9.31 33.63 6.34
CA PRO A 4 -8.09 34.41 6.15
C PRO A 4 -6.81 33.65 6.53
N ASP A 5 -6.92 32.73 7.48
CA ASP A 5 -5.79 31.97 8.04
C ASP A 5 -5.52 30.64 7.30
N PHE A 6 -6.33 30.32 6.28
CA PHE A 6 -6.22 29.03 5.54
C PHE A 6 -4.84 28.82 4.90
N TRP A 7 -4.21 29.90 4.44
CA TRP A 7 -2.94 29.87 3.71
C TRP A 7 -1.71 30.01 4.61
N ASN A 8 -1.91 30.18 5.93
CA ASN A 8 -0.80 30.35 6.86
C ASN A 8 -0.03 29.05 7.11
N ASP A 9 -0.66 27.90 6.89
CA ASP A 9 -0.05 26.59 6.98
C ASP A 9 -0.12 25.89 5.59
N PRO A 10 1.01 25.82 4.86
CA PRO A 10 1.03 25.23 3.51
C PRO A 10 0.66 23.75 3.48
N GLU A 11 1.02 22.98 4.51
CA GLU A 11 0.79 21.54 4.58
C GLU A 11 -0.70 21.26 4.83
N VAL A 12 -1.29 21.91 5.82
CA VAL A 12 -2.74 21.79 6.12
C VAL A 12 -3.57 22.25 4.92
N SER A 13 -3.17 23.35 4.26
CA SER A 13 -3.90 23.84 3.08
C SER A 13 -3.77 22.90 1.89
N GLN A 14 -2.60 22.30 1.63
CA GLN A 14 -2.43 21.28 0.58
C GLN A 14 -3.26 20.02 0.84
N ASN A 15 -3.25 19.51 2.06
CA ASN A 15 -4.04 18.34 2.43
C ASN A 15 -5.54 18.60 2.27
N LYS A 16 -6.03 19.77 2.69
CA LYS A 16 -7.42 20.19 2.48
C LYS A 16 -7.76 20.38 1.00
N MET A 17 -6.84 20.88 0.19
CA MET A 17 -7.04 21.00 -1.27
C MET A 17 -7.12 19.63 -1.94
N LYS A 18 -6.30 18.65 -1.53
CA LYS A 18 -6.38 17.27 -2.01
C LYS A 18 -7.73 16.64 -1.63
N GLU A 19 -8.17 16.81 -0.38
CA GLU A 19 -9.47 16.32 0.09
C GLU A 19 -10.64 16.91 -0.71
N VAL A 20 -10.66 18.24 -0.91
CA VAL A 20 -11.70 18.91 -1.70
C VAL A 20 -11.67 18.47 -3.16
N LYS A 21 -10.48 18.26 -3.75
CA LYS A 21 -10.35 17.75 -5.11
C LYS A 21 -10.95 16.34 -5.20
N SER A 22 -10.58 15.44 -4.30
CA SER A 22 -11.12 14.08 -4.26
C SER A 22 -12.65 14.07 -4.17
N LEU A 23 -13.23 14.87 -3.26
CA LEU A 23 -14.69 14.98 -3.13
C LEU A 23 -15.37 15.54 -4.38
N LYS A 24 -14.75 16.50 -5.07
CA LYS A 24 -15.26 17.02 -6.34
C LYS A 24 -15.21 15.98 -7.45
N ASP A 25 -14.13 15.22 -7.51
CA ASP A 25 -13.95 14.15 -8.49
C ASP A 25 -14.98 13.01 -8.25
N ASP A 26 -15.27 12.68 -6.98
CA ASP A 26 -16.32 11.71 -6.62
C ASP A 26 -17.72 12.19 -7.06
N VAL A 27 -18.06 13.46 -6.80
CA VAL A 27 -19.35 14.04 -7.22
C VAL A 27 -19.45 14.11 -8.73
N ALA A 28 -18.38 14.50 -9.43
CA ALA A 28 -18.36 14.55 -10.91
C ALA A 28 -18.52 13.15 -11.51
N THR A 29 -17.88 12.15 -10.93
CA THR A 29 -17.97 10.75 -11.34
C THR A 29 -19.40 10.21 -11.19
N TYR A 30 -20.06 10.50 -10.06
CA TYR A 30 -21.46 10.12 -9.85
C TYR A 30 -22.40 10.81 -10.85
N ALA A 31 -22.20 12.12 -11.08
CA ALA A 31 -23.01 12.88 -12.02
C ALA A 31 -22.87 12.35 -13.46
N ALA A 32 -21.64 11.98 -13.87
CA ALA A 32 -21.38 11.39 -15.18
C ALA A 32 -22.05 10.01 -15.32
N LEU A 33 -22.01 9.18 -14.26
CA LEU A 33 -22.68 7.87 -14.26
C LEU A 33 -24.20 8.02 -14.35
N SER A 34 -24.77 8.99 -13.61
CA SER A 34 -26.23 9.28 -13.67
C SER A 34 -26.64 9.73 -15.07
N ALA A 35 -25.86 10.62 -15.71
CA ALA A 35 -26.12 11.06 -17.07
C ALA A 35 -26.08 9.91 -18.08
N GLN A 36 -25.08 9.01 -17.96
CA GLN A 36 -25.02 7.80 -18.82
C GLN A 36 -26.24 6.89 -18.63
N TYR A 37 -26.73 6.75 -17.40
CA TYR A 37 -27.96 5.99 -17.14
C TYR A 37 -29.19 6.63 -17.83
N ASP A 38 -29.36 7.95 -17.65
CA ASP A 38 -30.47 8.70 -18.25
C ASP A 38 -30.43 8.66 -19.78
N ASP A 39 -29.22 8.73 -20.38
CA ASP A 39 -29.01 8.60 -21.83
C ASP A 39 -29.43 7.21 -22.32
N ILE A 40 -29.04 6.13 -21.62
CA ILE A 40 -29.44 4.76 -21.98
C ILE A 40 -30.95 4.58 -21.87
N GLU A 41 -31.56 5.06 -20.78
CA GLU A 41 -33.02 5.00 -20.61
C GLU A 41 -33.75 5.70 -21.75
N THR A 42 -33.32 6.91 -22.12
CA THR A 42 -33.83 7.69 -23.23
C THR A 42 -33.73 6.95 -24.57
N MET A 43 -32.56 6.34 -24.84
CA MET A 43 -32.34 5.56 -26.08
C MET A 43 -33.22 4.32 -26.13
N ILE A 44 -33.47 3.65 -25.02
CA ILE A 44 -34.36 2.51 -24.91
C ILE A 44 -35.81 2.96 -25.21
N GLU A 45 -36.26 4.07 -24.60
CA GLU A 45 -37.62 4.62 -24.84
C GLU A 45 -37.82 4.99 -26.31
N MET A 46 -36.85 5.70 -26.91
CA MET A 46 -36.89 6.04 -28.34
C MET A 46 -36.96 4.80 -29.23
N GLY A 47 -36.14 3.77 -28.94
CA GLY A 47 -36.16 2.52 -29.70
C GLY A 47 -37.50 1.77 -29.63
N TYR A 48 -38.20 1.85 -28.49
CA TYR A 48 -39.55 1.31 -28.35
C TYR A 48 -40.63 2.14 -29.08
N GLU A 49 -40.55 3.47 -28.98
CA GLU A 49 -41.52 4.36 -29.63
C GLU A 49 -41.44 4.31 -31.17
N GLU A 50 -40.21 4.29 -31.71
CA GLU A 50 -39.96 4.26 -33.15
C GLU A 50 -39.98 2.84 -33.73
N ASN A 51 -40.00 1.81 -32.85
CA ASN A 51 -39.88 0.38 -33.20
C ASN A 51 -38.66 0.11 -34.10
N ASP A 52 -37.52 0.73 -33.76
CA ASP A 52 -36.29 0.68 -34.52
C ASP A 52 -35.29 -0.34 -33.93
N PRO A 53 -35.17 -1.54 -34.55
CA PRO A 53 -34.20 -2.54 -34.07
C PRO A 53 -32.74 -2.20 -34.36
N GLU A 54 -32.47 -1.18 -35.20
CA GLU A 54 -31.09 -0.78 -35.52
C GLU A 54 -30.38 -0.10 -34.33
N LEU A 55 -31.15 0.40 -33.36
CA LEU A 55 -30.61 0.99 -32.12
C LEU A 55 -30.12 -0.04 -31.12
N ILE A 56 -30.49 -1.31 -31.22
CA ILE A 56 -30.12 -2.37 -30.26
C ILE A 56 -28.59 -2.51 -30.08
N PRO A 57 -27.77 -2.57 -31.15
CA PRO A 57 -26.32 -2.70 -30.98
C PRO A 57 -25.68 -1.49 -30.28
N GLU A 58 -26.22 -0.28 -30.49
CA GLU A 58 -25.73 0.94 -29.85
C GLU A 58 -26.07 0.93 -28.36
N ILE A 59 -27.30 0.59 -28.01
CA ILE A 59 -27.74 0.43 -26.62
C ILE A 59 -26.93 -0.64 -25.90
N ASP A 60 -26.69 -1.78 -26.55
CA ASP A 60 -25.84 -2.85 -25.99
C ASP A 60 -24.41 -2.38 -25.71
N GLN A 61 -23.85 -1.53 -26.56
CA GLN A 61 -22.53 -0.96 -26.37
C GLN A 61 -22.54 0.04 -25.21
N MET A 62 -23.49 0.94 -25.13
CA MET A 62 -23.67 1.90 -24.05
C MET A 62 -23.84 1.17 -22.69
N MET A 63 -24.66 0.11 -22.66
CA MET A 63 -24.84 -0.72 -21.47
C MET A 63 -23.54 -1.38 -21.00
N LYS A 64 -22.70 -1.89 -21.91
CA LYS A 64 -21.41 -2.48 -21.56
C LYS A 64 -20.47 -1.44 -20.95
N GLU A 65 -20.41 -0.27 -21.53
CA GLU A 65 -19.59 0.83 -21.05
C GLU A 65 -20.06 1.32 -19.67
N PHE A 66 -21.37 1.45 -19.49
CA PHE A 66 -21.99 1.80 -18.21
C PHE A 66 -21.68 0.78 -17.13
N VAL A 67 -21.88 -0.51 -17.40
CA VAL A 67 -21.58 -1.59 -16.44
C VAL A 67 -20.11 -1.59 -16.05
N GLN A 68 -19.21 -1.39 -17.01
CA GLN A 68 -17.78 -1.29 -16.72
C GLN A 68 -17.47 -0.09 -15.80
N THR A 69 -17.98 1.08 -16.12
CA THR A 69 -17.80 2.30 -15.32
C THR A 69 -18.39 2.13 -13.91
N TYR A 70 -19.59 1.54 -13.81
CA TYR A 70 -20.24 1.25 -12.53
C TYR A 70 -19.41 0.30 -11.65
N GLU A 71 -18.90 -0.79 -12.22
CA GLU A 71 -18.06 -1.73 -11.47
C GLU A 71 -16.76 -1.08 -11.00
N ASP A 72 -16.15 -0.21 -11.81
CA ASP A 72 -14.94 0.53 -11.44
C ASP A 72 -15.18 1.49 -10.26
N ILE A 73 -16.31 2.22 -10.28
CA ILE A 73 -16.71 3.09 -9.18
C ILE A 73 -17.05 2.27 -7.94
N ARG A 74 -17.80 1.18 -8.10
CA ARG A 74 -18.12 0.27 -7.00
C ARG A 74 -16.87 -0.28 -6.33
N MET A 75 -15.85 -0.64 -7.10
CA MET A 75 -14.57 -1.10 -6.53
C MET A 75 -13.88 -0.01 -5.71
N LYS A 76 -13.88 1.24 -6.18
CA LYS A 76 -13.33 2.37 -5.41
C LYS A 76 -14.05 2.58 -4.09
N THR A 77 -15.37 2.38 -4.01
CA THR A 77 -16.12 2.51 -2.75
C THR A 77 -15.78 1.44 -1.71
N LEU A 78 -15.24 0.29 -2.14
CA LEU A 78 -14.77 -0.76 -1.23
C LEU A 78 -13.41 -0.44 -0.60
N LEU A 79 -12.69 0.55 -1.15
CA LEU A 79 -11.39 1.01 -0.65
C LEU A 79 -11.60 2.08 0.44
N SER A 80 -12.04 1.64 1.62
CA SER A 80 -12.38 2.51 2.74
C SER A 80 -11.42 2.43 3.92
N GLY A 81 -10.35 1.64 3.80
CA GLY A 81 -9.31 1.52 4.83
C GLY A 81 -8.47 2.79 4.94
N GLU A 82 -7.96 3.06 6.14
CA GLU A 82 -7.15 4.25 6.47
C GLU A 82 -6.00 4.49 5.48
N TYR A 83 -5.34 3.41 5.03
CA TYR A 83 -4.17 3.47 4.14
C TYR A 83 -4.47 3.11 2.68
N ASP A 84 -5.73 2.80 2.35
CA ASP A 84 -6.10 2.30 1.00
C ASP A 84 -5.72 3.28 -0.12
N ARG A 85 -5.69 4.58 0.16
CA ARG A 85 -5.34 5.63 -0.81
C ARG A 85 -3.84 5.79 -1.05
N ASN A 86 -3.00 5.16 -0.22
CA ASN A 86 -1.55 5.32 -0.30
C ASN A 86 -0.95 4.56 -1.48
N ASN A 87 0.28 4.94 -1.82
CA ASN A 87 1.14 4.11 -2.64
C ASN A 87 1.38 2.75 -1.97
N ALA A 88 1.80 1.76 -2.74
CA ALA A 88 2.10 0.43 -2.22
C ALA A 88 3.59 0.11 -2.31
N ILE A 89 4.14 -0.46 -1.26
CA ILE A 89 5.46 -1.10 -1.27
C ILE A 89 5.23 -2.60 -1.31
N VAL A 90 5.69 -3.25 -2.38
CA VAL A 90 5.51 -4.68 -2.63
C VAL A 90 6.86 -5.37 -2.53
N SER A 91 6.94 -6.43 -1.73
CA SER A 91 8.15 -7.27 -1.58
C SER A 91 7.85 -8.70 -1.99
N LEU A 92 8.59 -9.22 -2.96
CA LEU A 92 8.53 -10.62 -3.39
C LEU A 92 9.76 -11.37 -2.90
N HIS A 93 9.54 -12.52 -2.27
CA HIS A 93 10.63 -13.39 -1.81
C HIS A 93 10.44 -14.80 -2.37
N ALA A 94 11.44 -15.29 -3.10
CA ALA A 94 11.46 -16.67 -3.56
C ALA A 94 11.51 -17.63 -2.36
N GLY A 95 10.57 -18.56 -2.33
CA GLY A 95 10.44 -19.57 -1.28
C GLY A 95 10.97 -20.94 -1.73
N ALA A 96 10.28 -22.01 -1.33
CA ALA A 96 10.64 -23.35 -1.73
C ALA A 96 10.54 -23.55 -3.24
N GLY A 97 11.59 -24.09 -3.86
CA GLY A 97 11.66 -24.36 -5.32
C GLY A 97 13.03 -24.07 -5.96
N GLY A 98 13.99 -23.50 -5.21
CA GLY A 98 15.34 -23.21 -5.75
C GLY A 98 15.29 -22.21 -6.91
N THR A 99 16.04 -22.49 -7.99
CA THR A 99 16.08 -21.66 -9.22
C THR A 99 14.70 -21.43 -9.82
N GLU A 100 13.80 -22.41 -9.74
CA GLU A 100 12.42 -22.29 -10.22
C GLU A 100 11.61 -21.25 -9.45
N SER A 101 11.80 -21.13 -8.13
CA SER A 101 11.12 -20.11 -7.32
C SER A 101 11.67 -18.69 -7.59
N CYS A 102 12.96 -18.57 -7.93
CA CYS A 102 13.54 -17.30 -8.34
C CYS A 102 12.97 -16.83 -9.70
N ASP A 103 12.81 -17.75 -10.66
CA ASP A 103 12.16 -17.44 -11.94
C ASP A 103 10.69 -17.08 -11.74
N TRP A 104 9.99 -17.79 -10.84
CA TRP A 104 8.62 -17.46 -10.48
C TRP A 104 8.47 -16.06 -9.90
N ALA A 105 9.39 -15.62 -9.02
CA ALA A 105 9.41 -14.26 -8.49
C ALA A 105 9.59 -13.21 -9.60
N ALA A 106 10.46 -13.47 -10.58
CA ALA A 106 10.63 -12.60 -11.74
C ALA A 106 9.36 -12.52 -12.62
N MET A 107 8.65 -13.66 -12.77
CA MET A 107 7.38 -13.68 -13.49
C MET A 107 6.30 -12.88 -12.78
N LEU A 108 6.17 -13.00 -11.45
CA LEU A 108 5.24 -12.22 -10.65
C LEU A 108 5.55 -10.72 -10.70
N TYR A 109 6.83 -10.35 -10.58
CA TYR A 109 7.24 -8.95 -10.70
C TYR A 109 6.82 -8.37 -12.06
N ARG A 110 7.06 -9.09 -13.15
CA ARG A 110 6.61 -8.68 -14.49
C ARG A 110 5.08 -8.54 -14.58
N MET A 111 4.35 -9.47 -13.98
CA MET A 111 2.87 -9.43 -13.93
C MET A 111 2.37 -8.17 -13.23
N TYR A 112 2.93 -7.84 -12.06
CA TYR A 112 2.54 -6.65 -11.31
C TYR A 112 2.95 -5.35 -12.02
N THR A 113 4.12 -5.30 -12.64
CA THR A 113 4.56 -4.13 -13.43
C THR A 113 3.60 -3.87 -14.59
N ARG A 114 3.22 -4.92 -15.34
CA ARG A 114 2.27 -4.79 -16.45
C ARG A 114 0.87 -4.37 -15.99
N TRP A 115 0.42 -4.86 -14.85
CA TRP A 115 -0.82 -4.42 -14.25
C TRP A 115 -0.76 -2.94 -13.86
N ALA A 116 0.31 -2.51 -13.22
CA ALA A 116 0.53 -1.13 -12.83
C ALA A 116 0.54 -0.19 -14.06
N ASP A 117 1.24 -0.58 -15.14
CA ASP A 117 1.27 0.17 -16.39
C ASP A 117 -0.15 0.33 -16.98
N LYS A 118 -0.96 -0.75 -16.99
CA LYS A 118 -2.36 -0.70 -17.46
C LYS A 118 -3.24 0.23 -16.64
N LYS A 119 -2.95 0.37 -15.33
CA LYS A 119 -3.64 1.29 -14.41
C LYS A 119 -3.12 2.73 -14.49
N GLY A 120 -2.02 2.97 -15.23
CA GLY A 120 -1.35 4.27 -15.29
C GLY A 120 -0.54 4.59 -14.04
N PHE A 121 -0.15 3.57 -13.26
CA PHE A 121 0.70 3.70 -12.10
C PHE A 121 2.17 3.63 -12.50
N SER A 122 3.04 4.32 -11.77
CA SER A 122 4.49 4.19 -11.95
C SER A 122 5.08 3.19 -10.96
N VAL A 123 6.09 2.45 -11.41
CA VAL A 123 6.79 1.44 -10.59
C VAL A 123 8.24 1.85 -10.43
N GLU A 124 8.73 1.86 -9.18
CA GLU A 124 10.11 2.14 -8.83
C GLU A 124 10.69 0.98 -8.04
N VAL A 125 11.84 0.46 -8.47
CA VAL A 125 12.55 -0.60 -7.75
C VAL A 125 13.35 0.01 -6.62
N LEU A 126 13.06 -0.42 -5.38
CA LEU A 126 13.77 0.04 -4.18
C LEU A 126 14.96 -0.85 -3.85
N ASP A 127 14.81 -2.18 -3.98
CA ASP A 127 15.86 -3.16 -3.72
C ASP A 127 15.64 -4.41 -4.56
N SER A 128 16.73 -5.03 -5.03
CA SER A 128 16.69 -6.26 -5.82
C SER A 128 17.89 -7.14 -5.55
N LEU A 129 17.64 -8.41 -5.32
CA LEU A 129 18.66 -9.45 -5.20
C LEU A 129 18.37 -10.54 -6.23
N ASP A 130 19.27 -10.71 -7.17
CA ASP A 130 19.15 -11.73 -8.21
C ASP A 130 19.32 -13.16 -7.66
N GLY A 131 18.74 -14.13 -8.34
CA GLY A 131 18.99 -15.54 -8.11
C GLY A 131 20.40 -15.95 -8.57
N GLU A 132 20.96 -16.99 -7.99
CA GLU A 132 22.32 -17.45 -8.31
C GLU A 132 22.47 -17.94 -9.75
N GLU A 133 21.45 -18.58 -10.31
CA GLU A 133 21.46 -19.14 -11.67
C GLU A 133 20.50 -18.43 -12.62
N ALA A 134 19.30 -18.03 -12.11
CA ALA A 134 18.28 -17.35 -12.89
C ALA A 134 17.25 -16.66 -11.97
N GLY A 135 16.54 -15.71 -12.51
CA GLY A 135 15.41 -15.05 -11.86
C GLY A 135 15.82 -14.12 -10.69
N ILE A 136 14.88 -13.87 -9.81
CA ILE A 136 15.00 -12.91 -8.69
C ILE A 136 14.81 -13.65 -7.37
N LYS A 137 15.77 -13.55 -6.45
CA LYS A 137 15.66 -14.13 -5.10
C LYS A 137 14.77 -13.30 -4.20
N SER A 138 14.92 -11.97 -4.25
CA SER A 138 14.02 -11.04 -3.60
C SER A 138 13.99 -9.72 -4.35
N ILE A 139 12.83 -9.08 -4.39
CA ILE A 139 12.68 -7.74 -4.95
C ILE A 139 11.67 -6.95 -4.12
N THR A 140 12.00 -5.69 -3.86
CA THR A 140 11.10 -4.71 -3.26
C THR A 140 10.95 -3.55 -4.23
N PHE A 141 9.71 -3.22 -4.55
CA PHE A 141 9.37 -2.14 -5.46
C PHE A 141 8.17 -1.36 -4.95
N GLN A 142 8.15 -0.09 -5.28
CA GLN A 142 7.06 0.83 -4.96
C GLN A 142 6.16 1.01 -6.18
N VAL A 143 4.86 0.97 -5.95
CA VAL A 143 3.84 1.26 -6.95
C VAL A 143 3.18 2.58 -6.56
N ASN A 144 3.40 3.61 -7.36
CA ASN A 144 2.90 4.96 -7.12
C ASN A 144 1.62 5.18 -7.91
N GLY A 145 0.53 5.44 -7.21
CA GLY A 145 -0.77 5.71 -7.80
C GLY A 145 -1.86 5.78 -6.73
N GLU A 146 -2.94 6.47 -7.07
CA GLU A 146 -4.08 6.58 -6.16
C GLU A 146 -4.70 5.21 -5.89
N ASN A 147 -4.84 4.85 -4.62
CA ASN A 147 -5.35 3.56 -4.14
C ASN A 147 -4.48 2.34 -4.49
N ALA A 148 -3.20 2.53 -4.84
CA ALA A 148 -2.32 1.41 -5.19
C ALA A 148 -2.24 0.36 -4.08
N TYR A 149 -2.09 0.79 -2.82
CA TYR A 149 -2.12 -0.12 -1.67
C TYR A 149 -3.49 -0.80 -1.51
N GLY A 150 -4.57 -0.05 -1.63
CA GLY A 150 -5.93 -0.58 -1.50
C GLY A 150 -6.21 -1.74 -2.46
N TYR A 151 -5.71 -1.67 -3.69
CA TYR A 151 -5.80 -2.77 -4.66
C TYR A 151 -4.82 -3.91 -4.33
N LEU A 152 -3.54 -3.58 -4.14
CA LEU A 152 -2.47 -4.58 -4.01
C LEU A 152 -2.46 -5.31 -2.67
N LYS A 153 -3.10 -4.79 -1.60
CA LYS A 153 -3.28 -5.53 -0.33
C LYS A 153 -3.93 -6.90 -0.52
N SER A 154 -4.74 -7.06 -1.59
CA SER A 154 -5.34 -8.34 -1.99
C SER A 154 -4.31 -9.38 -2.42
N GLU A 155 -3.13 -8.96 -2.87
CA GLU A 155 -2.07 -9.83 -3.36
C GLU A 155 -1.13 -10.34 -2.27
N LYS A 156 -1.31 -9.86 -1.03
CA LYS A 156 -0.50 -10.26 0.11
C LYS A 156 -0.73 -11.72 0.48
N GLY A 157 0.35 -12.51 0.46
CA GLY A 157 0.34 -13.93 0.83
C GLY A 157 1.27 -14.78 -0.06
N VAL A 158 1.05 -16.08 -0.07
CA VAL A 158 1.88 -17.03 -0.81
C VAL A 158 1.26 -17.35 -2.17
N HIS A 159 2.04 -17.22 -3.23
CA HIS A 159 1.68 -17.55 -4.62
C HIS A 159 2.35 -18.85 -5.05
N ARG A 160 1.56 -19.84 -5.44
CA ARG A 160 2.00 -21.17 -5.85
C ARG A 160 1.99 -21.31 -7.37
N LEU A 161 3.13 -21.69 -7.95
CA LEU A 161 3.24 -22.07 -9.36
C LEU A 161 3.36 -23.58 -9.51
N VAL A 162 2.66 -24.15 -10.48
CA VAL A 162 2.78 -25.54 -10.92
C VAL A 162 2.99 -25.57 -12.42
N ARG A 163 4.19 -25.93 -12.86
CA ARG A 163 4.53 -26.05 -14.30
C ARG A 163 5.59 -27.11 -14.55
N ILE A 164 5.79 -27.48 -15.83
CA ILE A 164 6.97 -28.22 -16.25
C ILE A 164 8.16 -27.26 -16.19
N SER A 165 9.17 -27.59 -15.38
CA SER A 165 10.31 -26.72 -15.15
C SER A 165 11.20 -26.60 -16.38
N PRO A 166 11.52 -25.39 -16.86
CA PRO A 166 12.49 -25.22 -17.96
C PRO A 166 13.93 -25.49 -17.50
N PHE A 167 14.20 -25.53 -16.20
CA PHE A 167 15.52 -25.80 -15.60
C PHE A 167 15.76 -27.29 -15.34
N ASN A 168 14.75 -28.16 -15.54
CA ASN A 168 14.84 -29.58 -15.31
C ASN A 168 14.93 -30.33 -16.63
N ALA A 169 16.11 -30.87 -16.95
CA ALA A 169 16.36 -31.63 -18.17
C ALA A 169 15.42 -32.86 -18.37
N ALA A 170 14.87 -33.41 -17.28
CA ALA A 170 13.91 -34.51 -17.31
C ALA A 170 12.46 -34.06 -17.57
N GLY A 171 12.20 -32.78 -17.75
CA GLY A 171 10.86 -32.23 -18.02
C GLY A 171 9.83 -32.53 -16.92
N LYS A 172 10.27 -32.69 -15.67
CA LYS A 172 9.36 -32.97 -14.56
C LYS A 172 8.55 -31.73 -14.17
N ARG A 173 7.27 -31.97 -13.86
CA ARG A 173 6.40 -30.96 -13.26
C ARG A 173 6.88 -30.64 -11.84
N GLN A 174 7.06 -29.34 -11.55
CA GLN A 174 7.52 -28.85 -10.25
C GLN A 174 6.53 -27.83 -9.67
N THR A 175 6.61 -27.67 -8.37
CA THR A 175 5.83 -26.68 -7.62
C THR A 175 6.78 -25.72 -6.92
N SER A 176 6.55 -24.43 -7.08
CA SER A 176 7.36 -23.37 -6.51
C SER A 176 6.48 -22.37 -5.79
N PHE A 177 7.02 -21.73 -4.77
CA PHE A 177 6.32 -20.78 -3.93
C PHE A 177 7.08 -19.47 -3.89
N VAL A 178 6.32 -18.36 -3.90
CA VAL A 178 6.82 -17.01 -3.68
C VAL A 178 5.90 -16.34 -2.65
N SER A 179 6.47 -15.69 -1.65
CA SER A 179 5.69 -14.81 -0.78
C SER A 179 5.65 -13.41 -1.36
N CYS A 180 4.47 -12.83 -1.35
CA CYS A 180 4.22 -11.44 -1.66
C CYS A 180 3.80 -10.73 -0.38
N ASP A 181 4.59 -9.76 0.07
CA ASP A 181 4.22 -8.85 1.16
C ASP A 181 3.87 -7.49 0.56
N VAL A 182 2.80 -6.88 1.08
CA VAL A 182 2.33 -5.58 0.61
C VAL A 182 2.14 -4.68 1.81
N MET A 183 2.77 -3.53 1.78
CA MET A 183 2.70 -2.50 2.81
C MET A 183 2.28 -1.16 2.20
N PRO A 184 1.54 -0.33 2.93
CA PRO A 184 1.32 1.05 2.49
C PRO A 184 2.62 1.85 2.58
N ASP A 185 2.83 2.75 1.65
CA ASP A 185 3.83 3.78 1.75
C ASP A 185 3.31 4.87 2.70
N ILE A 186 3.82 4.86 3.92
CA ILE A 186 3.45 5.82 4.95
C ILE A 186 4.52 6.92 4.93
N GLU A 187 4.42 7.85 3.98
CA GLU A 187 5.14 9.11 4.02
C GLU A 187 4.52 10.02 5.10
N GLU A 188 4.82 9.79 6.34
CA GLU A 188 4.75 10.85 7.33
C GLU A 188 6.12 11.54 7.34
N ASP A 189 6.17 12.73 6.80
CA ASP A 189 7.27 13.65 7.06
C ASP A 189 7.38 13.79 8.58
N VAL A 190 8.44 13.22 9.15
CA VAL A 190 8.66 13.23 10.60
C VAL A 190 9.17 14.61 10.98
N ASP A 191 8.38 15.65 10.69
CA ASP A 191 8.65 16.96 11.23
C ASP A 191 8.23 16.99 12.70
N VAL A 192 9.23 17.12 13.57
CA VAL A 192 9.03 17.20 15.02
C VAL A 192 8.95 18.68 15.37
N GLU A 193 7.73 19.21 15.39
CA GLU A 193 7.49 20.53 15.93
C GLU A 193 7.44 20.46 17.47
N ILE A 194 8.32 21.20 18.13
CA ILE A 194 8.35 21.31 19.59
C ILE A 194 7.70 22.64 19.98
N ARG A 195 6.51 22.59 20.57
CA ARG A 195 5.82 23.78 21.05
C ARG A 195 6.41 24.23 22.38
N GLU A 196 6.53 25.53 22.61
CA GLU A 196 7.05 26.07 23.87
C GLU A 196 6.19 25.68 25.07
N GLU A 197 4.90 25.50 24.90
CA GLU A 197 3.94 25.06 25.94
C GLU A 197 4.12 23.60 26.37
N ASP A 198 4.70 22.76 25.51
CA ASP A 198 4.92 21.33 25.76
C ASP A 198 6.24 21.05 26.47
N ILE A 199 7.07 22.05 26.69
CA ILE A 199 8.39 21.90 27.31
C ILE A 199 8.52 22.73 28.59
N ARG A 200 9.26 22.18 29.56
CA ARG A 200 9.75 22.92 30.71
C ARG A 200 11.26 22.95 30.69
N ILE A 201 11.82 24.15 30.81
CA ILE A 201 13.26 24.37 30.84
C ILE A 201 13.67 24.74 32.27
N ASP A 202 14.47 23.86 32.88
CA ASP A 202 15.03 24.06 34.20
C ASP A 202 16.53 24.34 34.10
N THR A 203 17.00 25.36 34.79
CA THR A 203 18.42 25.67 34.91
C THR A 203 18.98 25.13 36.22
N PHE A 204 20.13 24.48 36.19
CA PHE A 204 20.73 23.98 37.40
C PHE A 204 22.27 24.15 37.36
N ARG A 205 22.92 23.93 38.50
CA ARG A 205 24.37 24.03 38.60
C ARG A 205 24.99 22.77 38.05
N SER A 206 25.95 22.92 37.13
CA SER A 206 26.70 21.77 36.62
C SER A 206 27.52 21.11 37.74
N SER A 207 27.46 19.80 37.85
CA SER A 207 28.27 18.99 38.75
C SER A 207 29.41 18.34 37.98
N GLY A 208 30.66 18.65 38.31
CA GLY A 208 31.84 18.06 37.67
C GLY A 208 33.13 18.51 38.34
N ALA A 209 34.22 17.80 38.11
CA ALA A 209 35.58 18.12 38.58
C ALA A 209 36.11 19.34 37.80
N GLY A 210 35.79 20.57 38.26
CA GLY A 210 36.24 21.83 37.66
C GLY A 210 36.34 22.93 38.71
N GLY A 211 37.22 23.89 38.52
CA GLY A 211 37.57 24.95 39.46
C GLY A 211 36.42 25.88 39.88
N GLN A 212 36.70 26.83 40.76
CA GLN A 212 35.70 27.73 41.45
C GLN A 212 34.67 28.42 40.55
N HIS A 213 34.89 28.52 39.24
CA HIS A 213 33.97 29.16 38.30
C HIS A 213 32.78 28.28 37.91
N ILE A 214 32.92 26.98 37.88
CA ILE A 214 31.87 26.00 37.50
C ILE A 214 30.80 25.88 38.58
N ASN A 215 31.17 26.07 39.84
CA ASN A 215 30.26 25.96 40.99
C ASN A 215 29.44 27.21 41.28
N LYS A 216 29.66 28.31 40.55
CA LYS A 216 28.97 29.60 40.77
C LYS A 216 27.91 29.96 39.73
N THR A 217 27.95 29.37 38.56
CA THR A 217 27.00 29.71 37.47
C THR A 217 26.09 28.52 37.16
N SER A 218 24.76 28.78 37.14
CA SER A 218 23.75 27.79 36.74
C SER A 218 23.67 27.73 35.20
N SER A 219 24.70 27.16 34.55
CA SER A 219 24.77 27.06 33.08
C SER A 219 24.18 25.77 32.52
N ALA A 220 23.96 24.76 33.36
CA ALA A 220 23.35 23.51 32.92
C ALA A 220 21.86 23.66 32.71
N ILE A 221 21.36 23.03 31.63
CA ILE A 221 19.96 23.06 31.18
C ILE A 221 19.40 21.64 31.24
N ARG A 222 18.16 21.53 31.74
CA ARG A 222 17.30 20.36 31.65
C ARG A 222 16.02 20.76 30.95
N ILE A 223 15.64 20.01 29.91
CA ILE A 223 14.36 20.19 29.22
C ILE A 223 13.53 18.93 29.44
N THR A 224 12.31 19.12 29.91
CA THR A 224 11.31 18.06 30.08
C THR A 224 10.19 18.31 29.08
N HIS A 225 9.93 17.34 28.22
CA HIS A 225 8.82 17.36 27.27
C HIS A 225 7.62 16.66 27.92
N PHE A 226 6.53 17.39 28.18
CA PHE A 226 5.38 16.89 28.93
C PHE A 226 4.62 15.76 28.24
N PRO A 227 4.31 15.84 26.91
CA PRO A 227 3.50 14.82 26.25
C PRO A 227 4.15 13.43 26.23
N THR A 228 5.49 13.38 26.08
CA THR A 228 6.23 12.10 25.99
C THR A 228 6.97 11.73 27.24
N GLY A 229 7.09 12.66 28.23
CA GLY A 229 7.88 12.45 29.42
C GLY A 229 9.41 12.42 29.20
N ILE A 230 9.87 12.72 27.98
CA ILE A 230 11.29 12.72 27.65
C ILE A 230 12.02 13.84 28.37
N VAL A 231 13.13 13.49 29.03
CA VAL A 231 14.00 14.46 29.70
C VAL A 231 15.37 14.45 29.04
N VAL A 232 15.88 15.63 28.71
CA VAL A 232 17.23 15.84 28.19
C VAL A 232 18.00 16.84 29.07
N GLN A 233 19.31 16.66 29.17
CA GLN A 233 20.18 17.54 29.96
C GLN A 233 21.42 17.86 29.13
N CYS A 234 21.86 19.13 29.20
CA CYS A 234 23.12 19.56 28.62
C CYS A 234 23.87 20.48 29.59
N GLN A 235 25.16 20.17 29.83
CA GLN A 235 26.03 20.96 30.74
C GLN A 235 27.44 21.14 30.16
N ASN A 236 27.70 20.76 28.91
CA ASN A 236 29.03 20.70 28.34
C ASN A 236 29.62 22.05 27.95
N GLU A 237 28.75 23.05 27.77
CA GLU A 237 29.17 24.37 27.33
C GLU A 237 29.18 25.38 28.48
N ARG A 238 30.03 26.40 28.35
CA ARG A 238 30.12 27.49 29.34
C ARG A 238 28.93 28.45 29.27
N SER A 239 28.28 28.54 28.14
CA SER A 239 27.13 29.39 27.90
C SER A 239 25.81 28.63 28.10
N GLN A 240 24.92 29.22 28.93
CA GLN A 240 23.57 28.73 29.15
C GLN A 240 22.75 28.63 27.84
N HIS A 241 22.91 29.61 26.93
CA HIS A 241 22.28 29.60 25.63
C HIS A 241 22.72 28.42 24.75
N MET A 242 24.04 28.16 24.67
CA MET A 242 24.55 27.03 23.91
C MET A 242 24.09 25.69 24.47
N ASN A 243 23.99 25.55 25.80
CA ASN A 243 23.44 24.36 26.43
C ASN A 243 21.94 24.20 26.14
N LYS A 244 21.15 25.29 26.06
CA LYS A 244 19.75 25.27 25.67
C LYS A 244 19.60 24.80 24.22
N ASP A 245 20.36 25.34 23.29
CA ASP A 245 20.29 24.99 21.87
C ASP A 245 20.66 23.52 21.65
N LYS A 246 21.72 23.04 22.31
CA LYS A 246 22.10 21.62 22.25
C LYS A 246 21.05 20.70 22.89
N ALA A 247 20.48 21.09 24.02
CA ALA A 247 19.42 20.33 24.68
C ALA A 247 18.16 20.26 23.79
N MET A 248 17.79 21.34 23.08
CA MET A 248 16.71 21.33 22.10
C MET A 248 16.98 20.40 20.93
N GLN A 249 18.20 20.42 20.39
CA GLN A 249 18.60 19.47 19.34
C GLN A 249 18.53 18.01 19.83
N MET A 250 19.00 17.74 21.05
CA MET A 250 18.90 16.40 21.65
C MET A 250 17.46 15.96 21.87
N LEU A 251 16.57 16.89 22.28
CA LEU A 251 15.16 16.61 22.42
C LEU A 251 14.52 16.29 21.06
N LYS A 252 14.79 17.12 20.04
CA LYS A 252 14.30 16.90 18.67
C LYS A 252 14.73 15.55 18.13
N ALA A 253 15.99 15.17 18.32
CA ALA A 253 16.50 13.86 17.89
C ALA A 253 15.81 12.68 18.62
N LYS A 254 15.57 12.81 19.94
CA LYS A 254 14.86 11.74 20.69
C LYS A 254 13.39 11.63 20.30
N LEU A 255 12.70 12.74 20.08
CA LEU A 255 11.31 12.74 19.62
C LEU A 255 11.20 12.15 18.20
N TYR A 256 12.16 12.47 17.32
CA TYR A 256 12.26 11.86 15.99
C TYR A 256 12.37 10.33 16.07
N LEU A 257 13.28 9.81 16.91
CA LEU A 257 13.44 8.36 17.10
C LEU A 257 12.17 7.71 17.66
N LEU A 258 11.53 8.34 18.66
CA LEU A 258 10.26 7.84 19.21
C LEU A 258 9.18 7.74 18.14
N LYS A 259 9.01 8.79 17.34
CA LYS A 259 8.01 8.80 16.26
C LYS A 259 8.33 7.78 15.18
N GLN A 260 9.61 7.57 14.87
CA GLN A 260 10.06 6.51 13.96
C GLN A 260 9.74 5.11 14.52
N GLU A 261 9.93 4.87 15.83
CA GLU A 261 9.58 3.61 16.48
C GLU A 261 8.05 3.38 16.48
N GLU A 262 7.25 4.42 16.73
CA GLU A 262 5.79 4.35 16.66
C GLU A 262 5.31 4.01 15.23
N ASN A 263 5.89 4.64 14.21
CA ASN A 263 5.56 4.35 12.81
C ASN A 263 6.00 2.93 12.42
N ALA A 264 7.17 2.48 12.88
CA ALA A 264 7.62 1.11 12.67
C ALA A 264 6.69 0.09 13.37
N ALA A 265 6.19 0.40 14.58
CA ALA A 265 5.22 -0.45 15.29
C ALA A 265 3.86 -0.49 14.58
N LYS A 266 3.36 0.65 14.05
CA LYS A 266 2.17 0.70 13.21
C LYS A 266 2.34 -0.15 11.94
N ALA A 267 3.46 0.03 11.24
CA ALA A 267 3.79 -0.75 10.04
C ALA A 267 3.88 -2.26 10.35
N ALA A 268 4.47 -2.65 11.48
CA ALA A 268 4.52 -4.04 11.93
C ALA A 268 3.12 -4.60 12.25
N GLY A 269 2.24 -3.79 12.86
CA GLY A 269 0.84 -4.15 13.09
C GLY A 269 0.06 -4.38 11.79
N ILE A 270 0.30 -3.56 10.76
CA ILE A 270 -0.30 -3.70 9.41
C ILE A 270 0.29 -4.93 8.70
N ARG A 271 1.58 -5.21 8.91
CA ARG A 271 2.24 -6.36 8.32
C ARG A 271 1.62 -7.68 8.79
N GLY A 272 1.15 -7.77 10.02
CA GLY A 272 0.59 -8.98 10.60
C GLY A 272 1.63 -10.11 10.77
N GLU A 273 1.17 -11.32 11.10
CA GLU A 273 2.06 -12.48 11.22
C GLU A 273 2.62 -12.90 9.87
N VAL A 274 3.94 -13.10 9.82
CA VAL A 274 4.63 -13.65 8.64
C VAL A 274 4.33 -15.16 8.62
N THR A 275 3.49 -15.59 7.68
CA THR A 275 3.18 -17.02 7.48
C THR A 275 4.32 -17.71 6.75
N ASP A 276 4.60 -18.97 7.12
CA ASP A 276 5.61 -19.81 6.46
C ASP A 276 5.35 -19.89 4.94
N ILE A 277 6.43 -19.74 4.14
CA ILE A 277 6.39 -19.81 2.69
C ILE A 277 6.40 -21.28 2.27
N GLY A 278 5.22 -21.93 2.28
CA GLY A 278 5.11 -23.34 1.98
C GLY A 278 3.69 -23.84 1.77
N TRP A 279 3.55 -25.14 1.81
CA TRP A 279 2.27 -25.83 1.63
C TRP A 279 1.25 -25.41 2.72
N GLY A 280 0.01 -25.17 2.30
CA GLY A 280 -1.10 -24.83 3.21
C GLY A 280 -1.40 -23.33 3.36
N ASN A 281 -0.45 -22.45 3.04
CA ASN A 281 -0.59 -21.00 3.21
C ASN A 281 -0.77 -20.23 1.89
N GLN A 282 -0.98 -20.94 0.77
CA GLN A 282 -1.15 -20.29 -0.52
C GLN A 282 -2.49 -19.55 -0.64
N ILE A 283 -2.43 -18.29 -1.05
CA ILE A 283 -3.63 -17.50 -1.39
C ILE A 283 -4.10 -17.78 -2.81
N ARG A 284 -3.13 -18.02 -3.75
CA ARG A 284 -3.44 -18.21 -5.16
C ARG A 284 -2.52 -19.28 -5.78
N SER A 285 -3.12 -20.14 -6.60
CA SER A 285 -2.41 -21.17 -7.36
C SER A 285 -2.47 -20.87 -8.84
N TYR A 286 -1.32 -21.00 -9.50
CA TYR A 286 -1.14 -20.86 -10.94
C TYR A 286 -0.69 -22.21 -11.50
N VAL A 287 -1.55 -22.86 -12.26
CA VAL A 287 -1.29 -24.15 -12.88
C VAL A 287 -1.16 -23.95 -14.38
N MET A 288 0.00 -24.33 -14.95
CA MET A 288 0.25 -24.23 -16.38
C MET A 288 0.17 -25.59 -17.08
N GLN A 289 0.39 -26.70 -16.35
CA GLN A 289 0.28 -28.07 -16.85
C GLN A 289 -0.23 -29.03 -15.76
N PRO A 290 -1.05 -30.06 -16.08
CA PRO A 290 -1.50 -30.50 -17.41
C PRO A 290 -2.69 -29.68 -17.97
N TYR A 291 -3.28 -28.82 -17.17
CA TYR A 291 -4.33 -27.87 -17.56
C TYR A 291 -3.90 -26.47 -17.15
N THR A 292 -4.52 -25.45 -17.72
CA THR A 292 -4.25 -24.05 -17.39
C THR A 292 -5.31 -23.52 -16.45
N MET A 293 -4.91 -22.98 -15.27
CA MET A 293 -5.83 -22.40 -14.30
C MET A 293 -5.08 -21.46 -13.35
N VAL A 294 -5.66 -20.33 -13.05
CA VAL A 294 -5.31 -19.50 -11.90
C VAL A 294 -6.52 -19.47 -10.97
N LYS A 295 -6.32 -19.82 -9.70
CA LYS A 295 -7.40 -19.85 -8.70
C LYS A 295 -6.95 -19.14 -7.42
N ASP A 296 -7.72 -18.15 -6.98
CA ASP A 296 -7.60 -17.56 -5.65
C ASP A 296 -8.49 -18.35 -4.69
N HIS A 297 -7.88 -18.92 -3.65
CA HIS A 297 -8.56 -19.81 -2.72
C HIS A 297 -9.46 -19.08 -1.71
N ARG A 298 -9.30 -17.77 -1.55
CA ARG A 298 -10.06 -16.96 -0.59
C ARG A 298 -11.46 -16.61 -1.12
N PRO A 299 -11.59 -15.86 -2.23
CA PRO A 299 -12.89 -15.57 -2.84
C PRO A 299 -13.39 -16.69 -3.77
N GLY A 300 -12.58 -17.72 -4.07
CA GLY A 300 -12.93 -18.77 -5.02
C GLY A 300 -12.91 -18.35 -6.50
N VAL A 301 -12.37 -17.17 -6.82
CA VAL A 301 -12.28 -16.68 -8.21
C VAL A 301 -11.24 -17.50 -8.98
N GLU A 302 -11.61 -17.93 -10.18
CA GLU A 302 -10.73 -18.69 -11.07
C GLU A 302 -10.74 -18.18 -12.51
N SER A 303 -9.64 -18.40 -13.23
CA SER A 303 -9.47 -18.05 -14.64
C SER A 303 -8.68 -19.16 -15.36
N GLY A 304 -9.18 -19.63 -16.50
CA GLY A 304 -8.46 -20.56 -17.35
C GLY A 304 -7.40 -19.90 -18.24
N ASN A 305 -7.43 -18.57 -18.39
CA ASN A 305 -6.51 -17.82 -19.23
C ASN A 305 -5.30 -17.34 -18.43
N VAL A 306 -4.35 -18.25 -18.16
CA VAL A 306 -3.13 -17.97 -17.39
C VAL A 306 -2.27 -16.91 -18.08
N ASP A 307 -2.19 -16.90 -19.39
CA ASP A 307 -1.36 -15.95 -20.15
C ASP A 307 -1.86 -14.52 -19.96
N ALA A 308 -3.17 -14.29 -20.01
CA ALA A 308 -3.76 -12.98 -19.76
C ALA A 308 -3.48 -12.50 -18.31
N VAL A 309 -3.55 -13.40 -17.34
CA VAL A 309 -3.22 -13.10 -15.94
C VAL A 309 -1.76 -12.71 -15.80
N MET A 310 -0.85 -13.48 -16.38
CA MET A 310 0.60 -13.21 -16.38
C MET A 310 0.96 -11.94 -17.16
N ASP A 311 0.07 -11.51 -18.07
CA ASP A 311 0.17 -10.22 -18.76
C ASP A 311 -0.46 -9.05 -17.99
N GLY A 312 -0.77 -9.25 -16.70
CA GLY A 312 -1.25 -8.23 -15.79
C GLY A 312 -2.78 -8.07 -15.73
N ASN A 313 -3.58 -9.02 -16.24
CA ASN A 313 -5.02 -9.00 -16.04
C ASN A 313 -5.41 -9.67 -14.72
N ILE A 314 -5.06 -9.01 -13.59
CA ILE A 314 -5.30 -9.51 -12.23
C ILE A 314 -6.53 -8.85 -11.57
N ASP A 315 -7.16 -7.87 -12.21
CA ASP A 315 -8.35 -7.17 -11.69
C ASP A 315 -9.48 -8.10 -11.25
N PRO A 316 -9.79 -9.22 -11.94
CA PRO A 316 -10.83 -10.14 -11.48
C PRO A 316 -10.54 -10.72 -10.09
N PHE A 317 -9.28 -10.99 -9.76
CA PHE A 317 -8.87 -11.50 -8.46
C PHE A 317 -8.88 -10.41 -7.39
N ILE A 318 -8.37 -9.21 -7.72
CA ILE A 318 -8.41 -8.03 -6.84
C ILE A 318 -9.86 -7.71 -6.48
N ASN A 319 -10.72 -7.58 -7.48
CA ASN A 319 -12.12 -7.27 -7.30
C ASN A 319 -12.86 -8.36 -6.53
N GLY A 320 -12.57 -9.63 -6.82
CA GLY A 320 -13.12 -10.77 -6.08
C GLY A 320 -12.74 -10.72 -4.61
N TYR A 321 -11.47 -10.43 -4.30
CA TYR A 321 -10.99 -10.30 -2.93
C TYR A 321 -11.65 -9.13 -2.20
N LEU A 322 -11.74 -7.96 -2.80
CA LEU A 322 -12.37 -6.78 -2.20
C LEU A 322 -13.87 -7.02 -1.90
N LYS A 323 -14.58 -7.66 -2.84
CA LYS A 323 -15.97 -8.09 -2.63
C LYS A 323 -16.08 -9.09 -1.46
N TRP A 324 -15.22 -10.11 -1.43
CA TRP A 324 -15.17 -11.11 -0.36
C TRP A 324 -14.86 -10.47 1.00
N GLN A 325 -13.92 -9.53 1.05
CA GLN A 325 -13.58 -8.79 2.26
C GLN A 325 -14.75 -7.94 2.77
N SER A 326 -15.48 -7.27 1.87
CA SER A 326 -16.64 -6.44 2.22
C SER A 326 -17.81 -7.25 2.81
N LEU A 327 -17.89 -8.53 2.47
CA LEU A 327 -18.88 -9.48 3.02
C LEU A 327 -18.45 -10.10 4.35
N GLY A 328 -17.33 -9.67 4.93
CA GLY A 328 -16.82 -10.19 6.21
C GLY A 328 -16.07 -11.51 6.08
N CYS A 329 -15.45 -11.77 4.94
CA CYS A 329 -14.59 -12.94 4.69
C CYS A 329 -15.33 -14.29 4.93
N PRO A 330 -16.48 -14.54 4.29
CA PRO A 330 -17.20 -15.78 4.46
C PRO A 330 -16.30 -16.97 4.06
N LYS A 331 -16.29 -18.04 4.86
CA LYS A 331 -15.61 -19.28 4.46
C LYS A 331 -16.36 -19.87 3.26
N ASN A 332 -15.67 -20.05 2.13
CA ASN A 332 -16.22 -20.81 1.02
C ASN A 332 -16.43 -22.25 1.47
N MET A 333 -17.65 -22.79 1.30
CA MET A 333 -18.00 -24.17 1.67
C MET A 333 -17.36 -25.24 0.76
N ASP A 334 -16.59 -24.83 -0.28
CA ASP A 334 -16.05 -25.73 -1.31
C ASP A 334 -14.55 -26.04 -1.15
N SER A 335 -13.95 -25.80 0.02
CA SER A 335 -12.52 -26.07 0.23
C SER A 335 -12.21 -27.40 0.92
N ASP A 336 -13.20 -28.26 1.13
CA ASP A 336 -12.97 -29.64 1.62
C ASP A 336 -13.09 -30.60 0.45
N ASP A 337 -12.01 -31.40 0.27
CA ASP A 337 -11.82 -32.51 -0.68
C ASP A 337 -11.33 -32.13 -2.11
N VAL A 338 -10.00 -31.95 -2.27
CA VAL A 338 -9.15 -32.78 -3.17
C VAL A 338 -7.68 -32.63 -2.78
#